data_8e90d569c344bd7978787ca22b69e6ed
#
_entry.id   8e90d569c344bd7978787ca22b69e6ed
#
_cell.length_a   1.000
_cell.length_b   1.000
_cell.length_c   1.000
_cell.angle_alpha   90.00
_cell.angle_beta   90.00
_cell.angle_gamma   90.00
#
_symmetry.space_group_name_H-M   'P 1'
#
loop_
_entity.id
_entity.type
_entity.pdbx_description
1 polymer ?
#
loop_
_entity_poly.entity_id
_entity_poly.type
_entity_poly.pdbx_seq_one_letter_code
_entity_poly.pdbx_strand_id
1 'polypeptide(L)'
;NITSVVAHTGNLGQANYTATKAGVVAMSKSLAIEYAKKNITVNCISPGFIKTAMTDKIDDKFKEVILSKIPSGRLGEPKDIANAVLFLASNQSDYINGETLHVNGGMYMAWQTK
;
A
#
# COMPACT_ATOMS: atom_id res chain seq x y z
N ASN A 1 -4.60 8.66 1.38
CA ASN A 1 -3.15 8.77 1.62
C ASN A 1 -2.41 7.56 1.09
N ILE A 2 -1.17 7.76 0.66
CA ILE A 2 -0.35 6.67 0.12
C ILE A 2 0.71 6.30 1.16
N THR A 3 0.69 5.04 1.58
CA THR A 3 1.69 4.44 2.45
C THR A 3 2.55 3.46 1.64
N SER A 4 2.98 2.36 2.22
CA SER A 4 3.81 1.37 1.54
C SER A 4 3.71 0.03 2.24
N VAL A 5 3.93 -1.03 1.49
CA VAL A 5 4.01 -2.39 2.03
C VAL A 5 5.05 -2.48 3.16
N VAL A 6 6.14 -1.73 3.09
CA VAL A 6 7.19 -1.75 4.12
C VAL A 6 6.73 -1.20 5.47
N ALA A 7 5.65 -0.42 5.51
CA ALA A 7 5.04 0.02 6.77
C ALA A 7 4.52 -1.17 7.58
N HIS A 8 4.25 -2.28 6.93
CA HIS A 8 3.68 -3.49 7.55
C HIS A 8 4.71 -4.61 7.68
N THR A 9 5.65 -4.71 6.75
CA THR A 9 6.66 -5.78 6.74
C THR A 9 7.99 -5.36 7.37
N GLY A 10 8.30 -4.06 7.37
CA GLY A 10 9.65 -3.58 7.59
C GLY A 10 10.54 -3.87 6.38
N ASN A 11 11.68 -3.22 6.32
CA ASN A 11 12.69 -3.49 5.31
C ASN A 11 14.07 -3.07 5.80
N LEU A 12 15.07 -3.85 5.46
CA LEU A 12 16.44 -3.63 5.87
C LEU A 12 16.93 -2.27 5.33
N GLY A 13 17.53 -1.45 6.20
CA GLY A 13 18.08 -0.16 5.82
C GLY A 13 17.06 0.96 5.61
N GLN A 14 15.79 0.72 5.90
CA GLN A 14 14.71 1.70 5.67
C GLN A 14 13.91 2.04 6.94
N ALA A 15 14.58 2.09 8.11
CA ALA A 15 13.89 2.34 9.38
C ALA A 15 13.13 3.68 9.37
N ASN A 16 13.74 4.75 8.88
CA ASN A 16 13.10 6.08 8.81
C ASN A 16 11.98 6.12 7.77
N TYR A 17 12.16 5.52 6.60
CA TYR A 17 11.11 5.41 5.59
C TYR A 17 9.93 4.60 6.13
N THR A 18 10.21 3.45 6.75
CA THR A 18 9.19 2.59 7.37
C THR A 18 8.43 3.34 8.46
N ALA A 19 9.13 4.06 9.33
CA ALA A 19 8.50 4.85 10.39
C ALA A 19 7.58 5.94 9.81
N THR A 20 8.02 6.63 8.75
CA THR A 20 7.23 7.66 8.08
C THR A 20 5.96 7.07 7.48
N LYS A 21 6.07 5.96 6.76
CA LYS A 21 4.92 5.33 6.11
C LYS A 21 3.95 4.71 7.11
N ALA A 22 4.43 4.12 8.19
CA ALA A 22 3.60 3.62 9.29
C ALA A 22 2.91 4.79 10.02
N GLY A 23 3.60 5.91 10.18
CA GLY A 23 3.03 7.13 10.74
C GLY A 23 1.87 7.68 9.93
N VAL A 24 1.95 7.61 8.59
CA VAL A 24 0.84 7.99 7.69
C VAL A 24 -0.40 7.14 7.98
N VAL A 25 -0.24 5.83 8.18
CA VAL A 25 -1.35 4.92 8.51
C VAL A 25 -2.00 5.33 9.85
N ALA A 26 -1.19 5.52 10.88
CA ALA A 26 -1.69 5.86 12.21
C ALA A 26 -2.37 7.23 12.22
N MET A 27 -1.77 8.22 11.57
CA MET A 27 -2.36 9.56 11.42
C MET A 27 -3.71 9.49 10.70
N SER A 28 -3.79 8.71 9.65
CA SER A 28 -5.03 8.56 8.85
C SER A 28 -6.16 7.98 9.68
N LYS A 29 -5.87 7.05 10.59
CA LYS A 29 -6.89 6.50 11.50
C LYS A 29 -7.44 7.56 12.43
N SER A 30 -6.59 8.42 12.98
CA SER A 30 -7.02 9.53 13.83
C SER A 30 -7.90 10.51 13.07
N LEU A 31 -7.49 10.88 11.84
CA LEU A 31 -8.28 11.78 11.00
C LEU A 31 -9.61 11.14 10.59
N ALA A 32 -9.62 9.85 10.33
CA ALA A 32 -10.85 9.12 10.00
C ALA A 32 -11.88 9.23 11.12
N ILE A 33 -11.44 9.09 12.37
CA ILE A 33 -12.31 9.23 13.54
C ILE A 33 -12.79 10.67 13.69
N GLU A 34 -11.89 11.65 13.57
CA GLU A 34 -12.20 13.06 13.80
C GLU A 34 -13.23 13.60 12.81
N TYR A 35 -13.18 13.18 11.55
CA TYR A 35 -13.99 13.75 10.47
C TYR A 35 -15.13 12.86 9.99
N ALA A 36 -15.34 11.70 10.62
CA ALA A 36 -16.36 10.75 10.19
C ALA A 36 -17.77 11.36 10.14
N LYS A 37 -18.13 12.17 11.12
CA LYS A 37 -19.46 12.80 11.21
C LYS A 37 -19.69 13.88 10.15
N LYS A 38 -18.65 14.32 9.48
CA LYS A 38 -18.71 15.32 8.41
C LYS A 38 -18.79 14.69 7.01
N ASN A 39 -19.05 13.39 6.94
CA ASN A 39 -19.07 12.61 5.69
C ASN A 39 -17.73 12.63 4.95
N ILE A 40 -16.65 12.70 5.69
CA ILE A 40 -15.30 12.61 5.16
C ILE A 40 -14.72 11.26 5.57
N THR A 41 -14.28 10.48 4.59
CA THR A 41 -13.56 9.24 4.83
C THR A 41 -12.06 9.45 4.57
N VAL A 42 -11.24 8.85 5.43
CA VAL A 42 -9.79 8.92 5.30
C VAL A 42 -9.25 7.50 5.29
N ASN A 43 -8.69 7.10 4.16
CA ASN A 43 -8.16 5.77 3.94
C ASN A 43 -6.75 5.85 3.40
N CYS A 44 -6.04 4.73 3.47
CA CYS A 44 -4.70 4.60 2.90
C CYS A 44 -4.69 3.55 1.80
N ILE A 45 -3.77 3.72 0.87
CA ILE A 45 -3.40 2.69 -0.09
C ILE A 45 -1.95 2.33 0.19
N SER A 46 -1.69 1.04 0.31
CA SER A 46 -0.36 0.49 0.59
C SER A 46 0.11 -0.29 -0.63
N PRO A 47 0.84 0.36 -1.56
CA PRO A 47 1.39 -0.33 -2.71
C PRO A 47 2.50 -1.29 -2.32
N GLY A 48 2.61 -2.40 -3.04
CA GLY A 48 3.78 -3.26 -3.03
C GLY A 48 4.82 -2.77 -4.04
N PHE A 49 5.40 -3.71 -4.78
CA PHE A 49 6.35 -3.35 -5.85
C PHE A 49 5.60 -3.02 -7.13
N ILE A 50 5.75 -1.76 -7.56
CA ILE A 50 5.09 -1.21 -8.74
C ILE A 50 6.15 -0.90 -9.79
N LYS A 51 5.86 -1.27 -11.03
CA LYS A 51 6.74 -1.01 -12.16
C LYS A 51 6.86 0.49 -12.40
N THR A 52 8.08 0.99 -12.34
CA THR A 52 8.41 2.40 -12.60
C THR A 52 9.69 2.46 -13.41
N ALA A 53 10.07 3.65 -13.88
CA ALA A 53 11.36 3.84 -14.54
C ALA A 53 12.55 3.43 -13.65
N MET A 54 12.39 3.57 -12.33
CA MET A 54 13.43 3.15 -11.37
C MET A 54 13.54 1.64 -11.27
N THR A 55 12.43 0.91 -11.32
CA THR A 55 12.45 -0.57 -11.25
C THR A 55 13.04 -1.18 -12.52
N ASP A 56 12.91 -0.51 -13.66
CA ASP A 56 13.48 -0.98 -14.93
C ASP A 56 15.03 -0.96 -14.91
N LYS A 57 15.62 -0.17 -14.03
CA LYS A 57 17.07 -0.08 -13.84
C LYS A 57 17.64 -1.09 -12.85
N ILE A 58 16.79 -1.86 -12.20
CA ILE A 58 17.19 -2.86 -11.24
C ILE A 58 17.78 -4.07 -11.99
N ASP A 59 18.86 -4.63 -11.46
CA ASP A 59 19.49 -5.85 -11.95
C ASP A 59 18.47 -7.00 -12.05
N ASP A 60 18.52 -7.77 -13.13
CA ASP A 60 17.61 -8.89 -13.38
C ASP A 60 17.60 -9.91 -12.25
N LYS A 61 18.74 -10.16 -11.63
CA LYS A 61 18.87 -11.06 -10.50
C LYS A 61 18.06 -10.58 -9.29
N PHE A 62 18.09 -9.28 -9.05
CA PHE A 62 17.33 -8.66 -7.96
C PHE A 62 15.83 -8.64 -8.28
N LYS A 63 15.47 -8.42 -9.55
CA LYS A 63 14.06 -8.53 -10.00
C LYS A 63 13.50 -9.93 -9.75
N GLU A 64 14.28 -10.98 -10.02
CA GLU A 64 13.85 -12.35 -9.76
C GLU A 64 13.57 -12.60 -8.28
N VAL A 65 14.41 -12.06 -7.40
CA VAL A 65 14.20 -12.16 -5.95
C VAL A 65 12.91 -11.46 -5.53
N ILE A 66 12.65 -10.26 -6.06
CA ILE A 66 11.43 -9.52 -5.79
C ILE A 66 10.22 -10.30 -6.30
N LEU A 67 10.25 -10.77 -7.54
CA LEU A 67 9.15 -11.52 -8.15
C LEU A 67 8.85 -12.81 -7.39
N SER A 68 9.86 -13.47 -6.83
CA SER A 68 9.67 -14.68 -6.03
C SER A 68 8.86 -14.44 -4.76
N LYS A 69 8.82 -13.20 -4.28
CA LYS A 69 8.06 -12.80 -3.08
C LYS A 69 6.63 -12.37 -3.39
N ILE A 70 6.27 -12.29 -4.66
CA ILE A 70 4.94 -11.85 -5.09
C ILE A 70 4.17 -13.06 -5.61
N PRO A 71 3.16 -13.54 -4.88
CA PRO A 71 2.36 -14.69 -5.32
C PRO A 71 1.76 -14.55 -6.71
N SER A 72 1.35 -13.33 -7.11
CA SER A 72 0.81 -13.07 -8.46
C SER A 72 1.86 -13.19 -9.56
N GLY A 73 3.15 -13.21 -9.22
CA GLY A 73 4.25 -13.44 -10.18
C GLY A 73 4.58 -12.26 -11.06
N ARG A 74 4.08 -11.06 -10.77
CA ARG A 74 4.36 -9.86 -11.53
C ARG A 74 4.45 -8.63 -10.64
N LEU A 75 5.16 -7.62 -11.10
CA LEU A 75 5.09 -6.28 -10.50
C LEU A 75 3.71 -5.67 -10.79
N GLY A 76 3.25 -4.82 -9.89
CA GLY A 76 2.07 -4.02 -10.14
C GLY A 76 2.36 -2.93 -11.18
N GLU A 77 1.31 -2.46 -11.79
CA GLU A 77 1.35 -1.33 -12.73
C GLU A 77 0.84 -0.07 -12.03
N PRO A 78 1.26 1.12 -12.44
CA PRO A 78 0.70 2.37 -11.89
C PRO A 78 -0.83 2.42 -11.94
N LYS A 79 -1.43 1.85 -12.99
CA LYS A 79 -2.90 1.78 -13.11
C LYS A 79 -3.55 0.95 -12.00
N ASP A 80 -2.85 -0.06 -11.46
CA ASP A 80 -3.37 -0.86 -10.36
C ASP A 80 -3.58 0.00 -9.11
N ILE A 81 -2.67 0.93 -8.87
CA ILE A 81 -2.80 1.89 -7.78
C ILE A 81 -3.87 2.94 -8.10
N ALA A 82 -3.87 3.46 -9.33
CA ALA A 82 -4.86 4.45 -9.77
C ALA A 82 -6.29 3.92 -9.64
N ASN A 83 -6.52 2.65 -9.98
CA ASN A 83 -7.84 2.03 -9.87
C ASN A 83 -8.27 1.91 -8.40
N ALA A 84 -7.36 1.62 -7.50
CA ALA A 84 -7.64 1.57 -6.06
C ALA A 84 -7.99 2.96 -5.51
N VAL A 85 -7.25 3.99 -5.94
CA VAL A 85 -7.55 5.39 -5.57
C VAL A 85 -8.94 5.77 -6.07
N LEU A 86 -9.25 5.46 -7.32
CA LEU A 86 -10.53 5.78 -7.93
C LEU A 86 -11.69 5.16 -7.15
N PHE A 87 -11.55 3.89 -6.76
CA PHE A 87 -12.56 3.20 -5.96
C PHE A 87 -12.78 3.90 -4.61
N LEU A 88 -11.71 4.17 -3.88
CA LEU A 88 -11.79 4.82 -2.56
C LEU A 88 -12.29 6.26 -2.64
N ALA A 89 -12.10 6.93 -3.76
CA ALA A 89 -12.60 8.29 -3.98
C ALA A 89 -14.05 8.31 -4.48
N SER A 90 -14.62 7.15 -4.79
CA SER A 90 -15.98 7.05 -5.33
C SER A 90 -17.03 6.88 -4.22
N ASN A 91 -18.29 7.10 -4.57
CA ASN A 91 -19.41 6.87 -3.66
C ASN A 91 -19.59 5.40 -3.29
N GLN A 92 -19.00 4.48 -4.06
CA GLN A 92 -19.07 3.04 -3.77
C GLN A 92 -18.33 2.66 -2.49
N SER A 93 -17.45 3.53 -1.99
CA SER A 93 -16.67 3.28 -0.78
C SER A 93 -17.10 4.14 0.41
N ASP A 94 -18.32 4.67 0.41
CA ASP A 94 -18.79 5.62 1.43
C ASP A 94 -18.75 5.08 2.86
N TYR A 95 -18.82 3.77 3.03
CA TYR A 95 -18.80 3.15 4.36
C TYR A 95 -17.40 2.60 4.72
N ILE A 96 -16.39 2.86 3.89
CA ILE A 96 -15.00 2.48 4.14
C ILE A 96 -14.28 3.68 4.73
N ASN A 97 -13.82 3.56 5.98
CA ASN A 97 -13.17 4.66 6.68
C ASN A 97 -12.10 4.13 7.64
N GLY A 98 -10.93 4.71 7.61
CA GLY A 98 -9.80 4.29 8.45
C GLY A 98 -9.12 3.01 7.98
N GLU A 99 -9.40 2.55 6.77
CA GLU A 99 -8.89 1.30 6.21
C GLU A 99 -7.59 1.54 5.44
N THR A 100 -6.76 0.52 5.40
CA THR A 100 -5.60 0.47 4.49
C THR A 100 -5.84 -0.61 3.46
N LEU A 101 -5.93 -0.19 2.19
CA LEU A 101 -6.11 -1.13 1.07
C LEU A 101 -4.74 -1.52 0.55
N HIS A 102 -4.42 -2.81 0.69
CA HIS A 102 -3.16 -3.38 0.20
C HIS A 102 -3.28 -3.73 -1.27
N VAL A 103 -2.31 -3.24 -2.08
CA VAL A 103 -2.27 -3.48 -3.52
C VAL A 103 -0.87 -3.99 -3.86
N ASN A 104 -0.64 -5.30 -3.74
CA ASN A 104 0.70 -5.86 -3.75
C ASN A 104 0.81 -7.27 -4.36
N GLY A 105 -0.22 -7.76 -5.03
CA GLY A 105 -0.19 -9.09 -5.64
C GLY A 105 -0.05 -10.24 -4.64
N GLY A 106 -0.36 -10.01 -3.38
CA GLY A 106 -0.26 -11.02 -2.33
C GLY A 106 1.07 -11.03 -1.59
N MET A 107 1.99 -10.11 -1.90
CA MET A 107 3.28 -10.02 -1.22
C MET A 107 3.13 -9.90 0.30
N TYR A 108 2.13 -9.15 0.74
CA TYR A 108 1.76 -9.00 2.15
C TYR A 108 0.27 -9.23 2.30
N MET A 109 -0.11 -9.96 3.33
CA MET A 109 -1.49 -10.18 3.73
C MET A 109 -1.62 -9.85 5.22
N ALA A 110 -2.67 -9.11 5.61
CA ALA A 110 -2.87 -8.67 6.98
C ALA A 110 -3.04 -9.85 7.95
N TRP A 111 -3.61 -10.97 7.46
CA TRP A 111 -3.74 -12.21 8.22
C TRP A 111 -3.02 -13.32 7.45
N GLN A 112 -1.91 -13.77 8.01
CA GLN A 112 -1.18 -14.94 7.50
C GLN A 112 -1.20 -16.01 8.57
N THR A 113 -1.82 -17.14 8.26
CA THR A 113 -1.67 -18.36 9.06
C THR A 113 -0.46 -19.11 8.53
N LYS A 114 0.50 -19.31 9.41
CA LYS A 114 1.65 -20.18 9.06
C LYS A 114 1.27 -21.64 9.23
#